data_ac8f325793c41e596f7dc7ec89f85021
#
_entry.id   ac8f325793c41e596f7dc7ec89f85021
#
_cell.length_a   1.000
_cell.length_b   1.000
_cell.length_c   1.000
_cell.angle_alpha   90.00
_cell.angle_beta   90.00
_cell.angle_gamma   90.00
#
_symmetry.space_group_name_H-M   'P 1'
#
loop_
_entity.id
_entity.type
_entity.pdbx_description
1 polymer ?
#
loop_
_entity_poly.entity_id
_entity_poly.type
_entity_poly.pdbx_seq_one_letter_code
_entity_poly.pdbx_strand_id
1 'polypeptide(L)'
;VCDILIVDNASTDGTAQWLASQPDLFCCHIDRNIGSSGGFNYGMRWAVEVEYDYVWVMDDDTLPQPDALEKLLEADRILGGHHGWLSSKCLWTDGSICPMNRQRVSPYKEISLTESDSGILPAQMASFVSLFLRREMILKYGLPICDFFIWTDDWEYTRRISRSERCYVVCSSTAVH
;
A
#
# COMPACT_ATOMS: atom_id res chain seq x y z
N VAL A 1 16.80 3.29 4.89
CA VAL A 1 16.41 4.64 4.46
C VAL A 1 15.12 4.47 3.68
N CYS A 2 14.13 5.29 3.94
CA CYS A 2 12.85 5.32 3.26
C CYS A 2 12.69 6.71 2.66
N ASP A 3 12.47 6.78 1.37
CA ASP A 3 12.15 8.03 0.68
C ASP A 3 10.63 8.17 0.60
N ILE A 4 10.14 9.40 0.67
CA ILE A 4 8.71 9.69 0.61
C ILE A 4 8.43 10.46 -0.69
N LEU A 5 7.54 9.90 -1.50
CA LEU A 5 7.01 10.56 -2.69
C LEU A 5 5.57 11.00 -2.42
N ILE A 6 5.30 12.27 -2.61
CA ILE A 6 3.94 12.83 -2.63
C ILE A 6 3.54 13.08 -4.09
N VAL A 7 2.42 12.54 -4.48
CA VAL A 7 1.79 12.81 -5.78
C VAL A 7 0.67 13.82 -5.57
N ASP A 8 0.94 15.08 -5.87
CA ASP A 8 -0.08 16.14 -5.81
C ASP A 8 -0.96 16.10 -7.06
N ASN A 9 -2.19 15.74 -6.87
CA ASN A 9 -3.18 15.49 -7.92
C ASN A 9 -3.94 16.79 -8.29
N ALA A 10 -3.20 17.84 -8.62
CA ALA A 10 -3.69 19.19 -8.96
C ALA A 10 -4.43 19.88 -7.81
N SER A 11 -3.86 19.88 -6.61
CA SER A 11 -4.42 20.60 -5.46
C SER A 11 -4.49 22.12 -5.69
N THR A 12 -5.55 22.73 -5.17
CA THR A 12 -5.83 24.17 -5.35
C THR A 12 -5.83 24.98 -4.04
N ASP A 13 -5.47 24.36 -2.93
CA ASP A 13 -5.58 24.85 -1.55
C ASP A 13 -4.25 25.30 -0.92
N GLY A 14 -3.19 25.41 -1.71
CA GLY A 14 -1.85 25.77 -1.20
C GLY A 14 -0.94 24.56 -0.92
N THR A 15 -1.40 23.33 -1.14
CA THR A 15 -0.61 22.11 -0.98
C THR A 15 0.68 22.15 -1.80
N ALA A 16 0.62 22.59 -3.07
CA ALA A 16 1.80 22.67 -3.94
C ALA A 16 2.89 23.60 -3.36
N GLN A 17 2.50 24.76 -2.81
CA GLN A 17 3.43 25.71 -2.19
C GLN A 17 4.04 25.13 -0.90
N TRP A 18 3.23 24.45 -0.12
CA TRP A 18 3.72 23.78 1.09
C TRP A 18 4.71 22.68 0.75
N LEU A 19 4.40 21.81 -0.21
CA LEU A 19 5.28 20.75 -0.67
C LEU A 19 6.61 21.26 -1.18
N ALA A 20 6.60 22.38 -1.93
CA ALA A 20 7.83 23.02 -2.42
C ALA A 20 8.75 23.51 -1.29
N SER A 21 8.25 23.66 -0.07
CA SER A 21 9.02 24.05 1.12
C SER A 21 9.58 22.85 1.89
N GLN A 22 9.30 21.61 1.48
CA GLN A 22 9.70 20.37 2.17
C GLN A 22 10.90 19.73 1.46
N PRO A 23 12.15 19.97 1.92
CA PRO A 23 13.36 19.51 1.22
C PRO A 23 13.55 17.99 1.25
N ASP A 24 12.90 17.31 2.19
CA ASP A 24 13.06 15.87 2.42
C ASP A 24 12.00 15.02 1.71
N LEU A 25 11.10 15.66 0.93
CA LEU A 25 10.05 14.99 0.18
C LEU A 25 10.32 15.05 -1.32
N PHE A 26 10.12 13.93 -1.99
CA PHE A 26 9.95 13.92 -3.44
C PHE A 26 8.51 14.32 -3.76
N CYS A 27 8.32 15.24 -4.70
CA CYS A 27 7.01 15.74 -5.09
C CYS A 27 6.82 15.62 -6.59
N CYS A 28 5.67 15.06 -6.97
CA CYS A 28 5.20 15.06 -8.35
C CYS A 28 3.90 15.84 -8.41
N HIS A 29 3.88 16.90 -9.24
CA HIS A 29 2.67 17.68 -9.52
C HIS A 29 2.05 17.19 -10.82
N ILE A 30 0.77 16.87 -10.78
CA ILE A 30 -0.03 16.49 -11.94
C ILE A 30 -0.87 17.69 -12.36
N ASP A 31 -0.87 18.05 -13.65
CA ASP A 31 -1.51 19.27 -14.17
C ASP A 31 -3.05 19.29 -14.03
N ARG A 32 -3.67 18.13 -13.86
CA ARG A 32 -5.11 17.98 -13.70
C ARG A 32 -5.42 16.83 -12.75
N ASN A 33 -6.54 16.93 -12.04
CA ASN A 33 -7.02 15.82 -11.21
C ASN A 33 -7.35 14.59 -12.08
N ILE A 34 -6.59 13.52 -11.89
CA ILE A 34 -6.75 12.22 -12.56
C ILE A 34 -7.31 11.14 -11.62
N GLY A 35 -7.84 11.56 -10.46
CA GLY A 35 -8.36 10.67 -9.42
C GLY A 35 -7.26 10.00 -8.60
N SER A 36 -7.64 9.40 -7.47
CA SER A 36 -6.70 8.65 -6.62
C SER A 36 -6.07 7.48 -7.38
N SER A 37 -6.84 6.76 -8.21
CA SER A 37 -6.35 5.67 -9.04
C SER A 37 -5.21 6.10 -9.97
N GLY A 38 -5.33 7.27 -10.59
CA GLY A 38 -4.28 7.86 -11.42
C GLY A 38 -3.06 8.27 -10.60
N GLY A 39 -3.27 8.84 -9.41
CA GLY A 39 -2.20 9.23 -8.49
C GLY A 39 -1.36 8.02 -8.04
N PHE A 40 -2.00 6.94 -7.61
CA PHE A 40 -1.31 5.70 -7.23
C PHE A 40 -0.58 5.06 -8.41
N ASN A 41 -1.20 5.02 -9.59
CA ASN A 41 -0.53 4.52 -10.79
C ASN A 41 0.75 5.32 -11.08
N TYR A 42 0.68 6.64 -11.00
CA TYR A 42 1.82 7.53 -11.26
C TYR A 42 2.94 7.31 -10.24
N GLY A 43 2.62 7.32 -8.94
CA GLY A 43 3.60 7.14 -7.87
C GLY A 43 4.29 5.77 -7.92
N MET A 44 3.52 4.70 -8.16
CA MET A 44 4.08 3.36 -8.30
C MET A 44 4.96 3.21 -9.55
N ARG A 45 4.59 3.85 -10.67
CA ARG A 45 5.41 3.89 -11.89
C ARG A 45 6.74 4.57 -11.61
N TRP A 46 6.72 5.75 -10.99
CA TRP A 46 7.93 6.49 -10.63
C TRP A 46 8.85 5.64 -9.75
N ALA A 47 8.33 4.98 -8.73
CA ALA A 47 9.11 4.13 -7.84
C ALA A 47 9.77 2.95 -8.58
N VAL A 48 9.08 2.37 -9.57
CA VAL A 48 9.64 1.31 -10.43
C VAL A 48 10.75 1.85 -11.34
N GLU A 49 10.56 3.02 -11.95
CA GLU A 49 11.52 3.66 -12.85
C GLU A 49 12.81 4.10 -12.12
N VAL A 50 12.69 4.52 -10.86
CA VAL A 50 13.84 4.88 -9.99
C VAL A 50 14.48 3.64 -9.35
N GLU A 51 13.89 2.46 -9.58
CA GLU A 51 14.43 1.17 -9.16
C GLU A 51 14.41 0.91 -7.64
N TYR A 52 13.42 1.44 -6.90
CA TYR A 52 13.21 1.05 -5.50
C TYR A 52 12.86 -0.44 -5.40
N ASP A 53 13.40 -1.14 -4.41
CA ASP A 53 13.12 -2.56 -4.17
C ASP A 53 11.70 -2.80 -3.68
N TYR A 54 11.17 -1.85 -2.91
CA TYR A 54 9.84 -1.90 -2.31
C TYR A 54 9.08 -0.60 -2.54
N VAL A 55 7.76 -0.74 -2.62
CA VAL A 55 6.82 0.39 -2.67
C VAL A 55 5.77 0.19 -1.58
N TRP A 56 5.61 1.17 -0.72
CA TRP A 56 4.57 1.21 0.31
C TRP A 56 3.62 2.37 0.00
N VAL A 57 2.41 2.05 -0.44
CA VAL A 57 1.40 3.03 -0.82
C VAL A 57 0.40 3.26 0.32
N MET A 58 -0.03 4.52 0.46
CA MET A 58 -1.02 4.93 1.44
C MET A 58 -1.73 6.20 1.00
N ASP A 59 -2.93 6.44 1.56
CA ASP A 59 -3.63 7.72 1.44
C ASP A 59 -2.94 8.79 2.29
N ASP A 60 -3.15 10.05 1.98
CA ASP A 60 -2.50 11.20 2.64
C ASP A 60 -2.98 11.45 4.08
N ASP A 61 -4.13 10.89 4.45
CA ASP A 61 -4.69 10.89 5.81
C ASP A 61 -4.42 9.60 6.60
N THR A 62 -3.55 8.72 6.08
CA THR A 62 -3.12 7.50 6.76
C THR A 62 -1.94 7.79 7.70
N LEU A 63 -2.08 7.40 8.95
CA LEU A 63 -1.06 7.53 9.98
C LEU A 63 -0.53 6.14 10.38
N PRO A 64 0.57 5.67 9.79
CA PRO A 64 1.19 4.41 10.20
C PRO A 64 1.82 4.55 11.59
N GLN A 65 1.75 3.48 12.38
CA GLN A 65 2.49 3.44 13.65
C GLN A 65 4.00 3.47 13.38
N PRO A 66 4.82 3.99 14.30
CA PRO A 66 6.26 4.19 14.07
C PRO A 66 7.03 2.93 13.67
N ASP A 67 6.58 1.75 14.09
CA ASP A 67 7.19 0.45 13.78
C ASP A 67 6.49 -0.29 12.61
N ALA A 68 5.47 0.31 11.98
CA ALA A 68 4.66 -0.37 10.97
C ALA A 68 5.49 -0.87 9.78
N LEU A 69 6.42 -0.05 9.25
CA LEU A 69 7.32 -0.46 8.17
C LEU A 69 8.26 -1.60 8.61
N GLU A 70 8.81 -1.52 9.80
CA GLU A 70 9.67 -2.57 10.35
C GLU A 70 8.94 -3.91 10.41
N LYS A 71 7.66 -3.90 10.84
CA LYS A 71 6.81 -5.10 10.89
C LYS A 71 6.50 -5.67 9.51
N LEU A 72 6.30 -4.81 8.50
CA LEU A 72 6.13 -5.28 7.11
C LEU A 72 7.40 -5.93 6.57
N LEU A 73 8.57 -5.32 6.81
CA LEU A 73 9.86 -5.88 6.42
C LEU A 73 10.21 -7.17 7.19
N GLU A 74 9.81 -7.28 8.44
CA GLU A 74 9.94 -8.51 9.22
C GLU A 74 9.08 -9.63 8.63
N ALA A 75 7.84 -9.32 8.27
CA ALA A 75 6.93 -10.27 7.61
C ALA A 75 7.47 -10.71 6.24
N ASP A 76 8.01 -9.79 5.43
CA ASP A 76 8.68 -10.13 4.17
C ASP A 76 9.81 -11.13 4.38
N ARG A 77 10.65 -10.92 5.41
CA ARG A 77 11.74 -11.85 5.76
C ARG A 77 11.23 -13.21 6.22
N ILE A 78 10.18 -13.27 7.05
CA ILE A 78 9.55 -14.52 7.51
C ILE A 78 9.02 -15.32 6.31
N LEU A 79 8.42 -14.62 5.34
CA LEU A 79 7.86 -15.22 4.12
C LEU A 79 8.93 -15.52 3.05
N GLY A 80 10.19 -15.15 3.29
CA GLY A 80 11.29 -15.32 2.34
C GLY A 80 11.11 -14.55 1.05
N GLY A 81 10.35 -13.43 1.07
CA GLY A 81 9.98 -12.67 -0.10
C GLY A 81 8.91 -13.31 -0.98
N HIS A 82 8.35 -14.46 -0.59
CA HIS A 82 7.37 -15.20 -1.39
C HIS A 82 5.94 -14.73 -1.11
N HIS A 83 5.63 -13.51 -1.51
CA HIS A 83 4.29 -12.94 -1.38
C HIS A 83 4.00 -11.96 -2.53
N GLY A 84 2.71 -11.80 -2.85
CA GLY A 84 2.26 -10.83 -3.85
C GLY A 84 2.20 -9.41 -3.28
N TRP A 85 1.63 -9.26 -2.09
CA TRP A 85 1.59 -8.01 -1.32
C TRP A 85 1.39 -8.29 0.17
N LEU A 86 1.78 -7.31 0.98
CA LEU A 86 1.47 -7.23 2.40
C LEU A 86 0.61 -5.99 2.66
N SER A 87 -0.21 -6.02 3.71
CA SER A 87 -1.00 -4.89 4.14
C SER A 87 -0.98 -4.76 5.65
N SER A 88 -0.90 -3.55 6.17
CA SER A 88 -1.08 -3.30 7.60
C SER A 88 -2.54 -3.48 8.00
N LYS A 89 -2.77 -3.78 9.27
CA LYS A 89 -4.09 -3.74 9.88
C LYS A 89 -4.53 -2.27 10.02
N CYS A 90 -5.63 -1.89 9.36
CA CYS A 90 -6.17 -0.54 9.44
C CYS A 90 -7.07 -0.38 10.66
N LEU A 91 -6.79 0.63 11.47
CA LEU A 91 -7.56 1.00 12.64
C LEU A 91 -8.28 2.32 12.40
N TRP A 92 -9.39 2.50 13.06
CA TRP A 92 -10.09 3.77 13.19
C TRP A 92 -9.43 4.62 14.29
N THR A 93 -9.78 5.90 14.35
CA THR A 93 -9.19 6.86 15.32
C THR A 93 -9.45 6.50 16.79
N ASP A 94 -10.49 5.70 17.08
CA ASP A 94 -10.79 5.16 18.40
C ASP A 94 -10.08 3.83 18.73
N GLY A 95 -9.23 3.34 17.81
CA GLY A 95 -8.49 2.08 17.94
C GLY A 95 -9.30 0.84 17.51
N SER A 96 -10.56 0.97 17.11
CA SER A 96 -11.32 -0.13 16.54
C SER A 96 -10.85 -0.46 15.12
N ILE A 97 -11.19 -1.64 14.60
CA ILE A 97 -10.87 -2.01 13.21
C ILE A 97 -11.66 -1.09 12.27
N CYS A 98 -10.96 -0.43 11.33
CA CYS A 98 -11.59 0.40 10.31
C CYS A 98 -12.44 -0.47 9.36
N PRO A 99 -13.78 -0.34 9.35
CA PRO A 99 -14.63 -1.22 8.54
C PRO A 99 -14.44 -1.06 7.04
N MET A 100 -14.13 0.17 6.59
CA MET A 100 -13.96 0.50 5.17
C MET A 100 -12.69 -0.13 4.59
N ASN A 101 -11.62 -0.22 5.39
CA ASN A 101 -10.31 -0.71 4.96
C ASN A 101 -10.00 -2.11 5.51
N ARG A 102 -11.04 -2.87 5.83
CA ARG A 102 -10.89 -4.23 6.32
C ARG A 102 -10.48 -5.17 5.19
N GLN A 103 -9.33 -5.79 5.34
CA GLN A 103 -8.83 -6.79 4.39
C GLN A 103 -9.81 -7.98 4.30
N ARG A 104 -9.98 -8.50 3.09
CA ARG A 104 -10.71 -9.75 2.87
C ARG A 104 -9.76 -10.93 3.09
N VAL A 105 -9.82 -11.53 4.26
CA VAL A 105 -9.04 -12.73 4.61
C VAL A 105 -9.53 -13.92 3.79
N SER A 106 -8.60 -14.74 3.32
CA SER A 106 -8.93 -15.93 2.54
C SER A 106 -9.25 -17.12 3.46
N PRO A 107 -10.49 -17.63 3.46
CA PRO A 107 -10.84 -18.80 4.27
C PRO A 107 -10.32 -20.13 3.70
N TYR A 108 -9.77 -20.12 2.47
CA TYR A 108 -9.40 -21.32 1.74
C TYR A 108 -7.88 -21.53 1.59
N LYS A 109 -7.06 -20.64 2.15
CA LYS A 109 -5.60 -20.80 2.12
C LYS A 109 -5.14 -21.35 3.47
N GLU A 110 -4.36 -22.42 3.42
CA GLU A 110 -3.68 -22.96 4.59
C GLU A 110 -2.73 -21.92 5.18
N ILE A 111 -2.66 -21.86 6.49
CA ILE A 111 -1.77 -20.99 7.26
C ILE A 111 -0.74 -21.91 7.91
N SER A 112 0.54 -21.63 7.72
CA SER A 112 1.58 -22.33 8.47
C SER A 112 1.58 -21.91 9.94
N LEU A 113 2.12 -22.71 10.82
CA LEU A 113 2.24 -22.37 12.25
C LEU A 113 3.05 -21.08 12.43
N THR A 114 4.13 -20.91 11.67
CA THR A 114 4.99 -19.72 11.72
C THR A 114 4.22 -18.46 11.31
N GLU A 115 3.41 -18.52 10.24
CA GLU A 115 2.56 -17.41 9.80
C GLU A 115 1.52 -17.07 10.88
N SER A 116 0.90 -18.07 11.47
CA SER A 116 -0.09 -17.90 12.54
C SER A 116 0.51 -17.25 13.78
N ASP A 117 1.63 -17.76 14.27
CA ASP A 117 2.32 -17.28 15.46
C ASP A 117 2.84 -15.84 15.27
N SER A 118 3.24 -15.49 14.05
CA SER A 118 3.68 -14.14 13.67
C SER A 118 2.53 -13.17 13.39
N GLY A 119 1.28 -13.62 13.45
CA GLY A 119 0.11 -12.78 13.14
C GLY A 119 0.02 -12.37 11.66
N ILE A 120 0.56 -13.21 10.76
CA ILE A 120 0.52 -13.01 9.30
C ILE A 120 -0.64 -13.85 8.76
N LEU A 121 -1.72 -13.18 8.32
CA LEU A 121 -2.95 -13.84 7.90
C LEU A 121 -3.14 -13.75 6.39
N PRO A 122 -3.45 -14.87 5.68
CA PRO A 122 -3.72 -14.85 4.25
C PRO A 122 -4.88 -13.94 3.92
N ALA A 123 -4.69 -13.07 2.91
CA ALA A 123 -5.71 -12.15 2.44
C ALA A 123 -5.85 -12.20 0.92
N GLN A 124 -7.02 -11.78 0.42
CA GLN A 124 -7.34 -11.74 -1.00
C GLN A 124 -7.46 -10.34 -1.55
N MET A 125 -7.84 -9.39 -0.72
CA MET A 125 -8.07 -8.00 -1.09
C MET A 125 -7.68 -7.09 0.06
N ALA A 126 -7.12 -5.94 -0.28
CA ALA A 126 -6.76 -4.86 0.65
C ALA A 126 -6.98 -3.52 -0.04
N SER A 127 -7.11 -2.43 0.75
CA SER A 127 -7.11 -1.06 0.24
C SER A 127 -5.69 -0.51 0.13
N PHE A 128 -5.55 0.61 -0.60
CA PHE A 128 -4.28 1.34 -0.70
C PHE A 128 -3.94 2.17 0.55
N VAL A 129 -4.76 2.15 1.58
CA VAL A 129 -4.48 2.81 2.86
C VAL A 129 -3.14 2.39 3.46
N SER A 130 -2.76 1.11 3.32
CA SER A 130 -1.41 0.65 3.65
C SER A 130 -1.12 -0.66 2.90
N LEU A 131 -0.63 -0.54 1.68
CA LEU A 131 -0.26 -1.68 0.84
C LEU A 131 1.23 -1.67 0.54
N PHE A 132 1.93 -2.75 0.87
CA PHE A 132 3.36 -2.93 0.69
C PHE A 132 3.65 -3.99 -0.37
N LEU A 133 4.46 -3.62 -1.36
CA LEU A 133 4.78 -4.45 -2.52
C LEU A 133 6.28 -4.47 -2.79
N ARG A 134 6.74 -5.59 -3.30
CA ARG A 134 8.06 -5.68 -3.94
C ARG A 134 7.95 -5.16 -5.38
N ARG A 135 8.97 -4.44 -5.86
CA ARG A 135 9.03 -3.94 -7.25
C ARG A 135 8.73 -5.02 -8.29
N GLU A 136 9.25 -6.23 -8.08
CA GLU A 136 9.04 -7.36 -9.00
C GLU A 136 7.56 -7.73 -9.16
N MET A 137 6.73 -7.53 -8.15
CA MET A 137 5.28 -7.76 -8.25
C MET A 137 4.60 -6.70 -9.13
N ILE A 138 5.04 -5.45 -9.03
CA ILE A 138 4.55 -4.37 -9.90
C ILE A 138 4.97 -4.64 -11.34
N LEU A 139 6.21 -5.04 -11.59
CA LEU A 139 6.69 -5.41 -12.92
C LEU A 139 5.93 -6.60 -13.51
N LYS A 140 5.60 -7.60 -12.68
CA LYS A 140 4.91 -8.82 -13.10
C LYS A 140 3.44 -8.60 -13.40
N TYR A 141 2.73 -7.84 -12.57
CA TYR A 141 1.28 -7.68 -12.63
C TYR A 141 0.83 -6.34 -13.22
N GLY A 142 1.76 -5.44 -13.52
CA GLY A 142 1.49 -4.10 -14.01
C GLY A 142 1.06 -3.14 -12.90
N LEU A 143 0.63 -1.96 -13.31
CA LEU A 143 0.17 -0.87 -12.44
C LEU A 143 -1.34 -0.95 -12.18
N PRO A 144 -1.87 -0.26 -11.16
CA PRO A 144 -3.30 -0.05 -11.00
C PRO A 144 -3.93 0.61 -12.22
N ILE A 145 -5.19 0.30 -12.49
CA ILE A 145 -5.93 0.83 -13.65
C ILE A 145 -6.39 2.27 -13.34
N CYS A 146 -5.88 3.25 -14.11
CA CYS A 146 -6.21 4.68 -13.92
C CYS A 146 -7.69 5.00 -14.17
N ASP A 147 -8.35 4.26 -15.08
CA ASP A 147 -9.69 4.57 -15.56
C ASP A 147 -10.78 4.43 -14.48
N PHE A 148 -10.47 3.83 -13.35
CA PHE A 148 -11.37 3.81 -12.20
C PHE A 148 -11.60 5.19 -11.61
N PHE A 149 -10.65 6.10 -11.77
CA PHE A 149 -10.63 7.44 -11.19
C PHE A 149 -10.60 7.42 -9.66
N ILE A 150 -11.60 6.84 -9.00
CA ILE A 150 -11.71 6.67 -7.54
C ILE A 150 -12.48 5.39 -7.22
N TRP A 151 -12.05 4.67 -6.16
CA TRP A 151 -12.62 3.43 -5.64
C TRP A 151 -12.46 2.22 -6.57
N THR A 152 -12.41 1.07 -5.97
CA THR A 152 -12.29 -0.27 -6.57
C THR A 152 -10.98 -0.56 -7.32
N ASP A 153 -10.15 0.42 -7.61
CA ASP A 153 -8.81 0.25 -8.18
C ASP A 153 -7.90 -0.58 -7.27
N ASP A 154 -7.94 -0.32 -5.97
CA ASP A 154 -7.25 -1.06 -4.92
C ASP A 154 -7.72 -2.52 -4.84
N TRP A 155 -9.03 -2.74 -4.87
CA TRP A 155 -9.61 -4.09 -4.85
C TRP A 155 -9.32 -4.87 -6.13
N GLU A 156 -9.41 -4.23 -7.29
CA GLU A 156 -9.03 -4.85 -8.55
C GLU A 156 -7.55 -5.25 -8.53
N TYR A 157 -6.68 -4.31 -8.16
CA TYR A 157 -5.25 -4.51 -8.18
C TYR A 157 -4.81 -5.60 -7.21
N THR A 158 -5.21 -5.51 -5.96
CA THR A 158 -4.87 -6.50 -4.93
C THR A 158 -5.47 -7.86 -5.23
N ARG A 159 -6.70 -7.91 -5.79
CA ARG A 159 -7.36 -9.15 -6.20
C ARG A 159 -6.69 -9.78 -7.42
N ARG A 160 -6.25 -8.99 -8.38
CA ARG A 160 -5.51 -9.46 -9.56
C ARG A 160 -4.25 -10.21 -9.17
N ILE A 161 -3.48 -9.66 -8.25
CA ILE A 161 -2.25 -10.29 -7.71
C ILE A 161 -2.59 -11.54 -6.88
N SER A 162 -3.57 -11.46 -5.97
CA SER A 162 -3.90 -12.55 -5.05
C SER A 162 -4.51 -13.79 -5.72
N ARG A 163 -4.87 -13.71 -7.00
CA ARG A 163 -5.32 -14.88 -7.78
C ARG A 163 -4.19 -15.87 -8.05
N SER A 164 -2.96 -15.39 -8.12
CA SER A 164 -1.78 -16.18 -8.47
C SER A 164 -0.73 -16.22 -7.37
N GLU A 165 -0.71 -15.22 -6.48
CA GLU A 165 0.25 -15.10 -5.40
C GLU A 165 -0.42 -15.25 -4.03
N ARG A 166 0.35 -15.67 -3.04
CA ARG A 166 -0.06 -15.54 -1.64
C ARG A 166 0.08 -14.08 -1.21
N CYS A 167 -0.92 -13.56 -0.55
CA CYS A 167 -0.95 -12.19 -0.05
C CYS A 167 -1.45 -12.19 1.39
N TYR A 168 -1.03 -11.19 2.18
CA TYR A 168 -1.24 -11.27 3.62
C TYR A 168 -1.56 -9.91 4.24
N VAL A 169 -2.32 -9.96 5.34
CA VAL A 169 -2.38 -8.87 6.31
C VAL A 169 -1.40 -9.19 7.46
N VAL A 170 -0.58 -8.22 7.82
CA VAL A 170 0.38 -8.28 8.93
C VAL A 170 -0.26 -7.61 10.13
N CYS A 171 -0.79 -8.40 11.06
CA CYS A 171 -1.58 -7.88 12.19
C CYS A 171 -0.77 -7.03 13.17
N SER A 172 0.55 -7.23 13.25
CA SER A 172 1.45 -6.43 14.08
C SER A 172 1.80 -5.08 13.45
N SER A 173 1.68 -4.92 12.12
CA SER A 173 1.79 -3.64 11.44
C SER A 173 0.44 -2.96 11.45
N THR A 174 0.36 -1.74 11.98
CA THR A 174 -0.91 -1.01 12.10
C THR A 174 -0.81 0.41 11.54
N ALA A 175 -1.89 0.87 10.95
CA ALA A 175 -2.08 2.25 10.49
C ALA A 175 -3.46 2.74 10.92
N VAL A 176 -3.57 4.03 11.24
CA VAL A 176 -4.84 4.71 11.56
C VAL A 176 -5.30 5.48 10.33
N HIS A 177 -6.58 5.37 10.01
CA HIS A 177 -7.19 6.05 8.86
C HIS A 177 -8.62 6.49 9.17
#